data_b520e4db06679f1cf51e04ea7df9cbcc
#
_entry.id   b520e4db06679f1cf51e04ea7df9cbcc
#
_cell.length_a   1.000
_cell.length_b   1.000
_cell.length_c   1.000
_cell.angle_alpha   90.00
_cell.angle_beta   90.00
_cell.angle_gamma   90.00
#
_symmetry.space_group_name_H-M   'P 1'
#
loop_
_entity.id
_entity.type
_entity.pdbx_description
1 polymer ?
#
loop_
_entity_poly.entity_id
_entity_poly.type
_entity_poly.pdbx_seq_one_letter_code
_entity_poly.pdbx_strand_id
1 'polypeptide(L)'
;ESALLRVEPLPDGSLRLRLPSEVMFAYDSADISPGFAPTLREIARFMERRRGIQARIIGHTDNKGSESYNLDLSLRRAESVAAFFSTQGVKNRRLTTQGRGEQDPIASNATPEGRQMNRRVDIVLFRRARNDQPKRN
;
A
#
# COMPACT_ATOMS: atom_id res chain seq x y z
N GLU A 1 -16.75 6.16 -6.70
CA GLU A 1 -15.37 6.46 -6.32
C GLU A 1 -15.29 6.79 -4.84
N SER A 2 -14.31 6.24 -4.16
CA SER A 2 -14.18 6.42 -2.72
C SER A 2 -13.52 7.75 -2.39
N ALA A 3 -14.12 8.54 -1.49
CA ALA A 3 -13.51 9.75 -0.97
C ALA A 3 -12.25 9.46 -0.15
N LEU A 4 -12.03 8.20 0.25
CA LEU A 4 -10.88 7.79 1.04
C LEU A 4 -9.66 7.48 0.18
N LEU A 5 -9.85 7.33 -1.12
CA LEU A 5 -8.78 6.97 -2.04
C LEU A 5 -8.20 8.22 -2.67
N ARG A 6 -6.97 8.53 -2.33
CA ARG A 6 -6.24 9.64 -2.93
C ARG A 6 -5.28 9.11 -3.97
N VAL A 7 -5.41 9.62 -5.19
CA VAL A 7 -4.55 9.23 -6.30
C VAL A 7 -3.67 10.41 -6.65
N GLU A 8 -2.37 10.18 -6.64
CA GLU A 8 -1.40 11.23 -6.92
C GLU A 8 -0.51 10.80 -8.08
N PRO A 9 -0.58 11.51 -9.23
CA PRO A 9 0.38 11.24 -10.32
C PRO A 9 1.78 11.65 -9.87
N LEU A 10 2.76 10.82 -10.17
CA LEU A 10 4.15 11.11 -9.84
C LEU A 10 4.89 11.54 -11.11
N PRO A 11 6.04 12.26 -10.95
CA PRO A 11 6.76 12.80 -12.12
C PRO A 11 7.19 11.75 -13.13
N ASP A 12 7.42 10.51 -12.70
CA ASP A 12 7.86 9.44 -13.61
C ASP A 12 6.70 8.74 -14.32
N GLY A 13 5.46 9.24 -14.15
CA GLY A 13 4.30 8.65 -14.78
C GLY A 13 3.61 7.58 -13.95
N SER A 14 4.16 7.21 -12.79
CA SER A 14 3.51 6.27 -11.90
C SER A 14 2.41 6.97 -11.10
N LEU A 15 1.61 6.17 -10.39
CA LEU A 15 0.52 6.68 -9.55
C LEU A 15 0.76 6.23 -8.12
N ARG A 16 0.58 7.14 -7.17
CA ARG A 16 0.61 6.80 -5.76
C ARG A 16 -0.80 6.87 -5.18
N LEU A 17 -1.20 5.77 -4.57
CA LEU A 17 -2.48 5.68 -3.86
C LEU A 17 -2.17 5.69 -2.38
N ARG A 18 -2.75 6.65 -1.64
CA ARG A 18 -2.58 6.71 -0.19
C ARG A 18 -3.86 6.28 0.47
N LEU A 19 -3.76 5.24 1.29
CA LEU A 19 -4.93 4.61 1.90
C LEU A 19 -4.79 4.70 3.42
N PRO A 20 -5.78 5.30 4.12
CA PRO A 20 -5.72 5.41 5.57
C PRO A 20 -5.84 4.04 6.23
N SER A 21 -4.92 3.72 7.14
CA SER A 21 -4.93 2.42 7.81
C SER A 21 -6.21 2.18 8.62
N GLU A 22 -6.79 3.25 9.17
CA GLU A 22 -7.95 3.12 10.03
C GLU A 22 -9.17 2.54 9.33
N VAL A 23 -9.30 2.81 8.03
CA VAL A 23 -10.43 2.25 7.28
C VAL A 23 -10.09 0.93 6.63
N MET A 24 -8.80 0.63 6.47
CA MET A 24 -8.36 -0.61 5.84
C MET A 24 -8.32 -1.79 6.80
N PHE A 25 -7.98 -1.54 8.06
CA PHE A 25 -7.72 -2.61 9.03
C PHE A 25 -8.43 -2.32 10.33
N ALA A 26 -8.74 -3.38 11.07
CA ALA A 26 -9.18 -3.24 12.46
C ALA A 26 -8.03 -2.68 13.29
N TYR A 27 -8.36 -2.11 14.46
CA TYR A 27 -7.36 -1.53 15.34
C TYR A 27 -6.28 -2.56 15.67
N ASP A 28 -5.04 -2.14 15.59
CA ASP A 28 -3.87 -2.96 15.93
C ASP A 28 -3.85 -4.31 15.20
N SER A 29 -4.35 -4.33 13.98
CA SER A 29 -4.54 -5.56 13.21
C SER A 29 -4.05 -5.37 11.79
N ALA A 30 -3.67 -6.48 11.15
CA ALA A 30 -3.37 -6.51 9.73
C ALA A 30 -4.48 -7.20 8.94
N ASP A 31 -5.62 -7.46 9.58
CA ASP A 31 -6.76 -8.06 8.88
C ASP A 31 -7.53 -6.99 8.14
N ILE A 32 -7.75 -7.20 6.86
CA ILE A 32 -8.44 -6.22 6.01
C ILE A 32 -9.91 -6.16 6.41
N SER A 33 -10.39 -4.95 6.67
CA SER A 33 -11.79 -4.71 7.01
C SER A 33 -12.67 -5.06 5.81
N PRO A 34 -13.77 -5.81 6.02
CA PRO A 34 -14.63 -6.20 4.89
C PRO A 34 -15.16 -5.01 4.11
N GLY A 35 -15.40 -3.89 4.78
CA GLY A 35 -15.89 -2.69 4.09
C GLY A 35 -14.89 -2.06 3.13
N PHE A 36 -13.61 -2.39 3.28
CA PHE A 36 -12.57 -1.84 2.40
C PHE A 36 -12.24 -2.78 1.24
N ALA A 37 -12.66 -4.03 1.30
CA ALA A 37 -12.36 -5.01 0.26
C ALA A 37 -12.81 -4.55 -1.13
N PRO A 38 -13.99 -3.91 -1.31
CA PRO A 38 -14.38 -3.45 -2.65
C PRO A 38 -13.38 -2.46 -3.27
N THR A 39 -12.81 -1.56 -2.46
CA THR A 39 -11.82 -0.61 -2.97
C THR A 39 -10.56 -1.33 -3.44
N LEU A 40 -10.08 -2.28 -2.66
CA LEU A 40 -8.91 -3.07 -3.06
C LEU A 40 -9.20 -3.90 -4.30
N ARG A 41 -10.42 -4.39 -4.41
CA ARG A 41 -10.83 -5.18 -5.59
C ARG A 41 -10.79 -4.33 -6.85
N GLU A 42 -11.19 -3.06 -6.74
CA GLU A 42 -11.11 -2.15 -7.89
C GLU A 42 -9.67 -1.91 -8.32
N ILE A 43 -8.76 -1.77 -7.36
CA ILE A 43 -7.35 -1.59 -7.68
C ILE A 43 -6.81 -2.84 -8.38
N ALA A 44 -7.19 -4.02 -7.90
CA ALA A 44 -6.78 -5.26 -8.54
C ALA A 44 -7.27 -5.35 -9.98
N ARG A 45 -8.53 -4.94 -10.23
CA ARG A 45 -9.07 -4.92 -11.58
C ARG A 45 -8.31 -3.97 -12.48
N PHE A 46 -7.95 -2.81 -11.96
CA PHE A 46 -7.15 -1.86 -12.72
C PHE A 46 -5.84 -2.52 -13.15
N MET A 47 -5.18 -3.22 -12.24
CA MET A 47 -3.94 -3.90 -12.55
C MET A 47 -4.14 -5.03 -13.56
N GLU A 48 -5.24 -5.78 -13.44
CA GLU A 48 -5.49 -6.91 -14.35
C GLU A 48 -5.81 -6.45 -15.76
N ARG A 49 -6.35 -5.26 -15.92
CA ARG A 49 -6.56 -4.69 -17.24
C ARG A 49 -5.30 -4.10 -17.84
N ARG A 50 -4.26 -3.91 -17.05
CA ARG A 50 -3.01 -3.29 -17.49
C ARG A 50 -1.85 -4.17 -17.04
N ARG A 51 -1.61 -5.21 -17.81
CA ARG A 51 -0.71 -6.28 -17.41
C ARG A 51 0.73 -5.86 -17.16
N GLY A 52 1.15 -4.71 -17.72
CA GLY A 52 2.49 -4.18 -17.48
C GLY A 52 2.63 -3.43 -16.17
N ILE A 53 1.54 -3.24 -15.43
CA ILE A 53 1.57 -2.47 -14.19
C ILE A 53 2.03 -3.36 -13.04
N GLN A 54 2.92 -2.81 -12.22
CA GLN A 54 3.40 -3.44 -11.00
C GLN A 54 2.93 -2.61 -9.81
N ALA A 55 2.87 -3.21 -8.63
CA ALA A 55 2.49 -2.49 -7.42
C ALA A 55 3.57 -2.65 -6.36
N ARG A 56 3.98 -1.53 -5.77
CA ARG A 56 4.81 -1.50 -4.57
C ARG A 56 3.90 -1.08 -3.42
N ILE A 57 3.79 -1.91 -2.41
CA ILE A 57 2.86 -1.72 -1.31
C ILE A 57 3.69 -1.45 -0.06
N ILE A 58 3.53 -0.26 0.52
CA ILE A 58 4.40 0.21 1.59
C ILE A 58 3.54 0.60 2.80
N GLY A 59 3.75 -0.09 3.91
CA GLY A 59 3.04 0.22 5.14
C GLY A 59 3.79 1.23 5.98
N HIS A 60 3.06 2.14 6.62
CA HIS A 60 3.60 3.18 7.48
C HIS A 60 2.80 3.28 8.75
N THR A 61 3.46 3.71 9.83
CA THR A 61 2.82 3.94 11.12
C THR A 61 3.13 5.35 11.61
N ASP A 62 2.49 5.76 12.70
CA ASP A 62 2.96 6.92 13.44
C ASP A 62 4.10 6.48 14.36
N ASN A 63 4.55 7.36 15.25
CA ASN A 63 5.68 7.07 16.14
C ASN A 63 5.29 6.58 17.53
N LYS A 64 4.05 6.15 17.71
CA LYS A 64 3.61 5.55 18.97
C LYS A 64 3.98 4.08 19.01
N GLY A 65 4.44 3.63 20.19
CA GLY A 65 4.88 2.25 20.35
C GLY A 65 6.32 2.05 19.95
N SER A 66 6.80 0.82 20.04
CA SER A 66 8.19 0.52 19.73
C SER A 66 8.45 0.54 18.23
N GLU A 67 9.66 0.89 17.86
CA GLU A 67 10.07 0.92 16.47
C GLU A 67 9.96 -0.46 15.83
N SER A 68 10.39 -1.50 16.54
CA SER A 68 10.35 -2.85 16.00
C SER A 68 8.92 -3.35 15.80
N TYR A 69 8.02 -3.01 16.73
CA TYR A 69 6.63 -3.39 16.57
C TYR A 69 6.00 -2.69 15.36
N ASN A 70 6.31 -1.41 15.19
CA ASN A 70 5.76 -0.64 14.08
C ASN A 70 6.30 -1.13 12.74
N LEU A 71 7.58 -1.51 12.67
CA LEU A 71 8.13 -2.11 11.46
C LEU A 71 7.39 -3.40 11.12
N ASP A 72 7.19 -4.26 12.11
CA ASP A 72 6.51 -5.53 11.89
C ASP A 72 5.06 -5.32 11.47
N LEU A 73 4.32 -4.45 12.16
CA LEU A 73 2.93 -4.22 11.85
C LEU A 73 2.77 -3.65 10.43
N SER A 74 3.62 -2.67 10.08
CA SER A 74 3.53 -2.05 8.76
C SER A 74 3.82 -3.06 7.64
N LEU A 75 4.78 -3.97 7.86
CA LEU A 75 5.06 -5.00 6.88
C LEU A 75 3.90 -5.99 6.78
N ARG A 76 3.36 -6.44 7.91
CA ARG A 76 2.23 -7.38 7.89
C ARG A 76 1.03 -6.78 7.17
N ARG A 77 0.79 -5.47 7.35
CA ARG A 77 -0.30 -4.80 6.64
C ARG A 77 -0.06 -4.74 5.14
N ALA A 78 1.15 -4.43 4.73
CA ALA A 78 1.50 -4.44 3.31
C ALA A 78 1.32 -5.84 2.71
N GLU A 79 1.75 -6.86 3.45
CA GLU A 79 1.62 -8.24 3.00
C GLU A 79 0.16 -8.69 2.90
N SER A 80 -0.70 -8.20 3.81
CA SER A 80 -2.12 -8.52 3.73
C SER A 80 -2.75 -7.95 2.47
N VAL A 81 -2.35 -6.73 2.10
CA VAL A 81 -2.85 -6.13 0.85
C VAL A 81 -2.38 -6.93 -0.35
N ALA A 82 -1.09 -7.31 -0.38
CA ALA A 82 -0.58 -8.13 -1.47
C ALA A 82 -1.30 -9.47 -1.57
N ALA A 83 -1.54 -10.11 -0.42
CA ALA A 83 -2.25 -11.39 -0.39
C ALA A 83 -3.67 -11.23 -0.94
N PHE A 84 -4.33 -10.13 -0.59
CA PHE A 84 -5.67 -9.87 -1.13
C PHE A 84 -5.63 -9.72 -2.65
N PHE A 85 -4.66 -8.96 -3.17
CA PHE A 85 -4.52 -8.82 -4.61
C PHE A 85 -4.28 -10.16 -5.28
N SER A 86 -3.51 -11.04 -4.65
CA SER A 86 -3.27 -12.38 -5.20
C SER A 86 -4.57 -13.18 -5.29
N THR A 87 -5.46 -13.06 -4.30
CA THR A 87 -6.76 -13.75 -4.39
C THR A 87 -7.62 -13.20 -5.51
N GLN A 88 -7.34 -11.98 -5.98
CA GLN A 88 -8.08 -11.36 -7.07
C GLN A 88 -7.40 -11.61 -8.43
N GLY A 89 -6.38 -12.45 -8.47
CA GLY A 89 -5.75 -12.83 -9.72
C GLY A 89 -4.47 -12.12 -10.08
N VAL A 90 -4.02 -11.16 -9.25
CA VAL A 90 -2.77 -10.46 -9.53
C VAL A 90 -1.60 -11.36 -9.15
N LYS A 91 -0.72 -11.62 -10.10
CA LYS A 91 0.40 -12.52 -9.86
C LYS A 91 1.41 -11.92 -8.88
N ASN A 92 1.97 -12.76 -8.01
CA ASN A 92 2.90 -12.30 -6.98
C ASN A 92 4.11 -11.56 -7.55
N ARG A 93 4.58 -11.94 -8.74
CA ARG A 93 5.73 -11.28 -9.34
C ARG A 93 5.48 -9.82 -9.71
N ARG A 94 4.21 -9.39 -9.66
CA ARG A 94 3.83 -8.00 -9.92
C ARG A 94 3.70 -7.19 -8.64
N LEU A 95 3.93 -7.80 -7.48
CA LEU A 95 3.70 -7.20 -6.18
C LEU A 95 4.98 -7.20 -5.36
N THR A 96 5.31 -6.06 -4.76
CA THR A 96 6.37 -5.99 -3.76
C THR A 96 5.82 -5.33 -2.52
N THR A 97 6.32 -5.74 -1.36
CA THR A 97 5.85 -5.23 -0.08
C THR A 97 7.01 -4.69 0.73
N GLN A 98 6.72 -3.67 1.53
CA GLN A 98 7.71 -3.07 2.40
C GLN A 98 7.02 -2.51 3.64
N GLY A 99 7.64 -2.72 4.80
CA GLY A 99 7.21 -2.06 6.02
C GLY A 99 8.23 -1.01 6.40
N ARG A 100 7.79 0.24 6.47
CA ARG A 100 8.67 1.35 6.84
C ARG A 100 8.48 1.80 8.28
N GLY A 101 7.43 1.31 8.95
CA GLY A 101 7.16 1.73 10.30
C GLY A 101 6.99 3.24 10.37
N GLU A 102 7.68 3.89 11.32
CA GLU A 102 7.58 5.32 11.54
C GLU A 102 8.61 6.15 10.77
N GLN A 103 9.39 5.53 9.88
CA GLN A 103 10.55 6.17 9.28
C GLN A 103 10.23 7.26 8.27
N ASP A 104 9.06 7.23 7.64
CA ASP A 104 8.72 8.20 6.58
C ASP A 104 7.42 8.93 6.88
N PRO A 105 7.41 9.82 7.88
CA PRO A 105 6.20 10.58 8.19
C PRO A 105 5.88 11.57 7.08
N ILE A 106 4.59 11.77 6.82
CA ILE A 106 4.13 12.79 5.89
C ILE A 106 3.48 13.97 6.62
N ALA A 107 3.36 13.85 7.95
CA ALA A 107 2.78 14.90 8.78
C ALA A 107 3.43 14.82 10.15
N SER A 108 3.11 15.80 11.01
CA SER A 108 3.68 15.85 12.34
C SER A 108 3.13 14.74 13.23
N ASN A 109 4.03 14.03 13.92
CA ASN A 109 3.62 13.05 14.91
C ASN A 109 3.25 13.73 16.25
N ALA A 110 3.41 15.06 16.35
CA ALA A 110 3.08 15.78 17.57
C ALA A 110 1.59 15.99 17.75
N THR A 111 0.80 15.89 16.67
CA THR A 111 -0.64 16.10 16.74
C THR A 111 -1.38 14.82 16.38
N PRO A 112 -2.60 14.63 16.95
CA PRO A 112 -3.40 13.46 16.57
C PRO A 112 -3.72 13.42 15.07
N GLU A 113 -3.99 14.57 14.48
CA GLU A 113 -4.30 14.66 13.05
C GLU A 113 -3.11 14.23 12.21
N GLY A 114 -1.90 14.69 12.57
CA GLY A 114 -0.70 14.30 11.85
C GLY A 114 -0.39 12.82 11.99
N ARG A 115 -0.56 12.28 13.20
CA ARG A 115 -0.36 10.85 13.41
C ARG A 115 -1.32 10.02 12.55
N GLN A 116 -2.57 10.48 12.45
CA GLN A 116 -3.55 9.77 11.62
C GLN A 116 -3.11 9.74 10.16
N MET A 117 -2.57 10.84 9.64
CA MET A 117 -2.07 10.88 8.27
C MET A 117 -0.88 9.95 8.07
N ASN A 118 -0.07 9.78 9.09
CA ASN A 118 1.10 8.89 8.99
C ASN A 118 0.72 7.42 9.00
N ARG A 119 -0.42 7.06 9.61
CA ARG A 119 -0.92 5.68 9.64
C ARG A 119 -1.60 5.37 8.32
N ARG A 120 -0.82 4.85 7.38
CA ARG A 120 -1.30 4.66 6.01
C ARG A 120 -0.60 3.49 5.33
N VAL A 121 -1.19 3.05 4.23
CA VAL A 121 -0.51 2.18 3.27
C VAL A 121 -0.46 2.94 1.95
N ASP A 122 0.73 3.07 1.41
CA ASP A 122 0.92 3.66 0.08
C ASP A 122 1.05 2.53 -0.93
N ILE A 123 0.31 2.65 -2.03
CA ILE A 123 0.44 1.71 -3.15
C ILE A 123 0.93 2.53 -4.34
N VAL A 124 2.12 2.18 -4.85
CA VAL A 124 2.66 2.85 -6.02
C VAL A 124 2.49 1.91 -7.22
N LEU A 125 1.71 2.36 -8.19
CA LEU A 125 1.48 1.61 -9.42
C LEU A 125 2.39 2.17 -10.50
N PHE A 126 3.22 1.31 -11.07
CA PHE A 126 4.23 1.76 -12.03
C PHE A 126 4.43 0.73 -13.11
N ARG A 127 4.93 1.18 -14.27
CA ARG A 127 5.31 0.26 -15.33
C ARG A 127 6.76 -0.14 -15.14
N ARG A 128 7.03 -1.42 -15.31
CA ARG A 128 8.41 -1.88 -15.31
C ARG A 128 9.11 -1.27 -16.51
N ALA A 129 10.31 -0.69 -16.28
CA ALA A 129 11.12 -0.17 -17.36
C ALA A 129 11.56 -1.32 -18.27
N ARG A 130 11.78 -1.02 -19.57
CA ARG A 130 12.15 -2.07 -20.53
C ARG A 130 13.40 -2.83 -20.11
N ASN A 131 14.38 -2.10 -19.59
CA ASN A 131 15.64 -2.72 -19.18
C ASN A 131 15.52 -3.51 -17.88
N ASP A 132 14.38 -3.43 -17.19
CA ASP A 132 14.13 -4.21 -15.97
C ASP A 132 13.44 -5.52 -16.26
N GLN A 133 13.11 -5.79 -17.51
CA GLN A 133 12.41 -7.02 -17.84
C GLN A 133 13.37 -8.20 -17.79
N PRO A 134 12.87 -9.36 -17.37
CA PRO A 134 13.72 -10.56 -17.36
C PRO A 134 14.24 -10.84 -18.76
N LYS A 135 15.49 -11.24 -18.83
CA LYS A 135 16.06 -11.63 -20.09
C LYS A 135 15.45 -12.92 -20.55
N ARG A 136 15.21 -13.01 -21.83
CA ARG A 136 14.75 -14.26 -22.43
C ARG A 136 15.95 -15.10 -22.78
N ASN A 137 15.88 -16.33 -22.39
CA ASN A 137 16.92 -17.28 -22.73
C ASN A 137 16.31 -18.53 -23.27
#